data_223326148198a0b6c6f23c14322ed8e2
#
_entry.id   223326148198a0b6c6f23c14322ed8e2
#
_cell.length_a   1.000
_cell.length_b   1.000
_cell.length_c   1.000
_cell.angle_alpha   90.00
_cell.angle_beta   90.00
_cell.angle_gamma   90.00
#
_symmetry.space_group_name_H-M   'P 1'
#
loop_
_entity.id
_entity.type
_entity.pdbx_description
1 polymer ?
#
loop_
_entity_poly.entity_id
_entity_poly.type
_entity_poly.pdbx_seq_one_letter_code
_entity_poly.pdbx_strand_id
1 'polypeptide(L)'
;MRRPSIALLTMALSAIPVFLAHPRAAIDQSSGSQRQLDIAAAEAQRKAVVSQNMYLTDAQAKIFWPLYDAYEGRMDKIEDRHIREIKNYVASYKNLTDVSANQKLDEVLAIQQARLQIQQEYVPKFRAVLPGVVVTRFFQIDNKMHAMVQCNIAQMVPLARPPSPAPAMNPDRP
;
A
#
# COMPACT_ATOMS: atom_id res chain seq x y z
N MET A 1 -70.45 30.87 -44.77
CA MET A 1 -69.32 30.11 -45.25
C MET A 1 -68.09 31.01 -45.17
N ARG A 2 -67.27 30.93 -44.11
CA ARG A 2 -66.02 31.67 -43.93
C ARG A 2 -64.94 30.65 -43.48
N ARG A 3 -63.91 30.53 -44.29
CA ARG A 3 -62.74 29.70 -43.98
C ARG A 3 -61.75 30.55 -43.13
N PRO A 4 -61.16 30.02 -42.06
CA PRO A 4 -60.08 30.68 -41.40
C PRO A 4 -58.73 30.25 -41.97
N SER A 5 -57.85 31.27 -42.10
CA SER A 5 -56.44 31.20 -42.55
C SER A 5 -55.58 30.43 -41.57
N ILE A 6 -54.72 29.53 -42.11
CA ILE A 6 -53.70 28.83 -41.38
C ILE A 6 -52.46 29.72 -41.27
N ALA A 7 -52.09 30.12 -40.06
CA ALA A 7 -50.82 30.80 -39.77
C ALA A 7 -49.73 29.73 -39.60
N LEU A 8 -48.71 29.80 -40.46
CA LEU A 8 -47.47 29.00 -40.32
C LEU A 8 -46.63 29.56 -39.17
N LEU A 9 -46.51 28.76 -38.12
CA LEU A 9 -45.57 29.02 -37.02
C LEU A 9 -44.25 28.38 -37.34
N THR A 10 -43.27 29.20 -37.72
CA THR A 10 -41.88 28.77 -37.94
C THR A 10 -41.21 28.53 -36.59
N MET A 11 -40.93 27.27 -36.26
CA MET A 11 -40.19 26.84 -35.09
C MET A 11 -38.70 26.98 -35.34
N ALA A 12 -38.06 27.96 -34.69
CA ALA A 12 -36.63 28.12 -34.68
C ALA A 12 -35.97 27.01 -33.84
N LEU A 13 -35.20 26.14 -34.49
CA LEU A 13 -34.42 25.06 -33.83
C LEU A 13 -33.15 25.69 -33.24
N SER A 14 -33.18 26.01 -31.95
CA SER A 14 -32.00 26.44 -31.21
C SER A 14 -31.16 25.18 -30.90
N ALA A 15 -30.02 25.06 -31.55
CA ALA A 15 -28.99 24.05 -31.25
C ALA A 15 -28.36 24.37 -29.90
N ILE A 16 -28.65 23.56 -28.89
CA ILE A 16 -27.96 23.57 -27.60
C ILE A 16 -26.64 22.79 -27.79
N PRO A 17 -25.45 23.37 -27.56
CA PRO A 17 -24.23 22.59 -27.55
C PRO A 17 -24.23 21.64 -26.35
N VAL A 18 -24.32 20.34 -26.60
CA VAL A 18 -24.09 19.30 -25.60
C VAL A 18 -22.62 19.33 -25.26
N PHE A 19 -22.27 19.96 -24.14
CA PHE A 19 -20.96 19.83 -23.52
C PHE A 19 -20.85 18.38 -23.01
N LEU A 20 -20.16 17.53 -23.76
CA LEU A 20 -19.73 16.22 -23.31
C LEU A 20 -18.67 16.43 -22.20
N ALA A 21 -19.14 16.62 -20.97
CA ALA A 21 -18.30 16.55 -19.79
C ALA A 21 -17.74 15.13 -19.69
N HIS A 22 -16.43 15.01 -19.85
CA HIS A 22 -15.73 13.73 -19.78
C HIS A 22 -15.78 13.21 -18.34
N PRO A 23 -16.29 11.99 -18.06
CA PRO A 23 -16.44 11.46 -16.70
C PRO A 23 -15.14 10.97 -16.07
N ARG A 24 -13.98 11.41 -16.55
CA ARG A 24 -12.67 10.97 -16.05
C ARG A 24 -12.35 11.46 -14.64
N ALA A 25 -12.78 12.65 -14.25
CA ALA A 25 -12.50 13.21 -12.93
C ALA A 25 -13.28 12.50 -11.79
N ALA A 26 -14.48 11.99 -12.08
CA ALA A 26 -15.30 11.32 -11.07
C ALA A 26 -14.79 9.91 -10.70
N ILE A 27 -14.17 9.20 -11.64
CA ILE A 27 -13.61 7.85 -11.43
C ILE A 27 -12.35 7.92 -10.57
N ASP A 28 -11.53 8.96 -10.73
CA ASP A 28 -10.28 9.11 -9.98
C ASP A 28 -10.54 9.51 -8.51
N GLN A 29 -11.55 10.34 -8.25
CA GLN A 29 -11.96 10.71 -6.88
C GLN A 29 -12.57 9.52 -6.12
N SER A 30 -13.37 8.69 -6.76
CA SER A 30 -13.97 7.51 -6.12
C SER A 30 -12.93 6.44 -5.76
N SER A 31 -11.93 6.23 -6.61
CA SER A 31 -10.83 5.29 -6.33
C SER A 31 -9.90 5.79 -5.22
N GLY A 32 -9.69 7.11 -5.11
CA GLY A 32 -8.94 7.72 -4.03
C GLY A 32 -9.65 7.59 -2.68
N SER A 33 -10.94 7.88 -2.62
CA SER A 33 -11.75 7.75 -1.41
C SER A 33 -11.86 6.31 -0.95
N GLN A 34 -12.09 5.35 -1.86
CA GLN A 34 -12.12 3.93 -1.51
C GLN A 34 -10.80 3.45 -0.93
N ARG A 35 -9.68 3.82 -1.53
CA ARG A 35 -8.34 3.49 -1.00
C ARG A 35 -8.10 4.05 0.39
N GLN A 36 -8.54 5.28 0.68
CA GLN A 36 -8.46 5.86 2.02
C GLN A 36 -9.29 5.09 3.05
N LEU A 37 -10.50 4.66 2.69
CA LEU A 37 -11.35 3.82 3.54
C LEU A 37 -10.70 2.47 3.82
N ASP A 38 -10.11 1.83 2.82
CA ASP A 38 -9.44 0.54 2.95
C ASP A 38 -8.20 0.64 3.87
N ILE A 39 -7.43 1.71 3.77
CA ILE A 39 -6.29 1.99 4.66
C ILE A 39 -6.77 2.18 6.09
N ALA A 40 -7.76 3.05 6.32
CA ALA A 40 -8.31 3.31 7.65
C ALA A 40 -8.89 2.03 8.30
N ALA A 41 -9.54 1.18 7.51
CA ALA A 41 -10.04 -0.12 7.97
C ALA A 41 -8.90 -1.06 8.39
N ALA A 42 -7.82 -1.13 7.62
CA ALA A 42 -6.64 -1.94 7.94
C ALA A 42 -5.93 -1.46 9.21
N GLU A 43 -5.77 -0.14 9.38
CA GLU A 43 -5.21 0.48 10.57
C GLU A 43 -6.07 0.18 11.82
N ALA A 44 -7.39 0.33 11.70
CA ALA A 44 -8.33 0.02 12.78
C ALA A 44 -8.27 -1.46 13.17
N GLN A 45 -8.17 -2.36 12.19
CA GLN A 45 -8.03 -3.80 12.44
C GLN A 45 -6.72 -4.13 13.16
N ARG A 46 -5.60 -3.54 12.75
CA ARG A 46 -4.30 -3.69 13.41
C ARG A 46 -4.37 -3.22 14.86
N LYS A 47 -4.89 -2.02 15.10
CA LYS A 47 -5.09 -1.46 16.44
C LYS A 47 -5.98 -2.32 17.32
N ALA A 48 -7.04 -2.92 16.77
CA ALA A 48 -7.93 -3.84 17.47
C ALA A 48 -7.17 -5.12 17.91
N VAL A 49 -6.35 -5.72 17.05
CA VAL A 49 -5.52 -6.87 17.39
C VAL A 49 -4.57 -6.54 18.54
N VAL A 50 -3.88 -5.39 18.48
CA VAL A 50 -3.00 -4.93 19.57
C VAL A 50 -3.79 -4.73 20.86
N SER A 51 -4.93 -4.03 20.81
CA SER A 51 -5.78 -3.76 21.97
C SER A 51 -6.24 -5.03 22.67
N GLN A 52 -6.70 -6.04 21.93
CA GLN A 52 -7.18 -7.31 22.45
C GLN A 52 -6.08 -8.16 23.10
N ASN A 53 -4.83 -7.94 22.72
CA ASN A 53 -3.71 -8.79 23.13
C ASN A 53 -2.74 -8.14 24.12
N MET A 54 -2.84 -6.82 24.36
CA MET A 54 -1.87 -6.11 25.23
C MET A 54 -2.17 -6.20 26.71
N TYR A 55 -3.44 -6.37 27.13
CA TYR A 55 -3.87 -6.41 28.55
C TYR A 55 -3.33 -5.22 29.38
N LEU A 56 -3.46 -4.02 28.84
CA LEU A 56 -3.02 -2.79 29.50
C LEU A 56 -3.99 -2.39 30.62
N THR A 57 -3.44 -1.86 31.74
CA THR A 57 -4.24 -1.10 32.69
C THR A 57 -4.64 0.25 32.08
N ASP A 58 -5.66 0.93 32.63
CA ASP A 58 -6.09 2.25 32.14
C ASP A 58 -4.95 3.27 32.18
N ALA A 59 -4.10 3.24 33.19
CA ALA A 59 -2.94 4.11 33.31
C ALA A 59 -1.91 3.83 32.19
N GLN A 60 -1.63 2.55 31.91
CA GLN A 60 -0.74 2.15 30.82
C GLN A 60 -1.32 2.51 29.45
N ALA A 61 -2.61 2.30 29.23
CA ALA A 61 -3.28 2.60 27.98
C ALA A 61 -3.20 4.07 27.60
N LYS A 62 -3.37 4.98 28.56
CA LYS A 62 -3.25 6.44 28.35
C LYS A 62 -1.89 6.87 27.82
N ILE A 63 -0.82 6.16 28.20
CA ILE A 63 0.55 6.46 27.77
C ILE A 63 0.90 5.68 26.49
N PHE A 64 0.44 4.46 26.40
CA PHE A 64 0.76 3.56 25.29
C PHE A 64 0.19 4.04 23.96
N TRP A 65 -1.11 4.38 23.91
CA TRP A 65 -1.77 4.65 22.62
C TRP A 65 -1.21 5.85 21.86
N PRO A 66 -0.90 7.00 22.47
CA PRO A 66 -0.24 8.09 21.73
C PRO A 66 1.13 7.69 21.16
N LEU A 67 1.89 6.88 21.90
CA LEU A 67 3.20 6.41 21.45
C LEU A 67 3.08 5.35 20.34
N TYR A 68 2.07 4.47 20.44
CA TYR A 68 1.70 3.50 19.42
C TYR A 68 1.31 4.21 18.10
N ASP A 69 0.41 5.19 18.17
CA ASP A 69 -0.06 5.92 16.99
C ASP A 69 1.12 6.64 16.28
N ALA A 70 2.05 7.20 17.05
CA ALA A 70 3.26 7.81 16.51
C ALA A 70 4.22 6.78 15.88
N TYR A 71 4.36 5.59 16.46
CA TYR A 71 5.13 4.47 15.91
C TYR A 71 4.52 3.96 14.61
N GLU A 72 3.23 3.64 14.61
CA GLU A 72 2.51 3.12 13.44
C GLU A 72 2.55 4.12 12.28
N GLY A 73 2.31 5.41 12.51
CA GLY A 73 2.37 6.41 11.46
C GLY A 73 3.75 6.56 10.79
N ARG A 74 4.83 6.06 11.42
CA ARG A 74 6.14 5.93 10.78
C ARG A 74 6.30 4.60 10.06
N MET A 75 5.76 3.51 10.63
CA MET A 75 5.79 2.20 10.00
C MET A 75 4.96 2.16 8.71
N ASP A 76 3.81 2.81 8.68
CA ASP A 76 2.94 2.88 7.50
C ASP A 76 3.66 3.48 6.29
N LYS A 77 4.50 4.50 6.50
CA LYS A 77 5.33 5.07 5.41
C LYS A 77 6.33 4.06 4.83
N ILE A 78 6.86 3.17 5.66
CA ILE A 78 7.76 2.10 5.23
C ILE A 78 6.99 1.00 4.50
N GLU A 79 5.81 0.62 5.00
CA GLU A 79 4.95 -0.36 4.32
C GLU A 79 4.46 0.17 2.97
N ASP A 80 4.09 1.44 2.85
CA ASP A 80 3.74 2.07 1.58
C ASP A 80 4.90 2.03 0.57
N ARG A 81 6.14 2.28 1.04
CA ARG A 81 7.34 2.16 0.22
C ARG A 81 7.54 0.72 -0.25
N HIS A 82 7.36 -0.25 0.65
CA HIS A 82 7.47 -1.67 0.37
C HIS A 82 6.42 -2.13 -0.66
N ILE A 83 5.16 -1.76 -0.48
CA ILE A 83 4.08 -2.07 -1.42
C ILE A 83 4.36 -1.50 -2.81
N ARG A 84 4.87 -0.26 -2.90
CA ARG A 84 5.26 0.32 -4.18
C ARG A 84 6.39 -0.48 -4.85
N GLU A 85 7.40 -0.88 -4.09
CA GLU A 85 8.51 -1.68 -4.65
C GLU A 85 8.06 -3.06 -5.11
N ILE A 86 7.18 -3.74 -4.37
CA ILE A 86 6.57 -5.00 -4.80
C ILE A 86 5.83 -4.83 -6.13
N LYS A 87 5.00 -3.79 -6.27
CA LYS A 87 4.29 -3.49 -7.51
C LYS A 87 5.24 -3.24 -8.68
N ASN A 88 6.31 -2.47 -8.45
CA ASN A 88 7.35 -2.18 -9.43
C ASN A 88 8.08 -3.46 -9.86
N TYR A 89 8.40 -4.33 -8.90
CA TYR A 89 9.03 -5.62 -9.17
C TYR A 89 8.11 -6.51 -10.02
N VAL A 90 6.85 -6.70 -9.60
CA VAL A 90 5.87 -7.54 -10.32
C VAL A 90 5.63 -7.03 -11.74
N ALA A 91 5.66 -5.72 -11.96
CA ALA A 91 5.52 -5.14 -13.30
C ALA A 91 6.73 -5.40 -14.22
N SER A 92 7.93 -5.61 -13.65
CA SER A 92 9.19 -5.67 -14.39
C SER A 92 9.93 -7.00 -14.32
N TYR A 93 9.53 -7.97 -13.48
CA TYR A 93 10.31 -9.17 -13.16
C TYR A 93 10.67 -10.05 -14.38
N LYS A 94 9.88 -9.97 -15.47
CA LYS A 94 10.15 -10.73 -16.70
C LYS A 94 11.30 -10.16 -17.54
N ASN A 95 11.63 -8.88 -17.33
CA ASN A 95 12.58 -8.11 -18.13
C ASN A 95 13.67 -7.49 -17.26
N LEU A 96 14.02 -8.13 -16.13
CA LEU A 96 15.09 -7.65 -15.26
C LEU A 96 16.44 -7.75 -15.97
N THR A 97 17.21 -6.66 -15.90
CA THR A 97 18.63 -6.65 -16.18
C THR A 97 19.40 -6.78 -14.85
N ASP A 98 20.69 -7.14 -14.88
CA ASP A 98 21.52 -7.22 -13.66
C ASP A 98 21.52 -5.88 -12.89
N VAL A 99 21.57 -4.77 -13.60
CA VAL A 99 21.52 -3.43 -12.99
C VAL A 99 20.19 -3.21 -12.27
N SER A 100 19.07 -3.45 -12.94
CA SER A 100 17.74 -3.26 -12.33
C SER A 100 17.46 -4.26 -11.21
N ALA A 101 17.96 -5.49 -11.32
CA ALA A 101 17.84 -6.50 -10.27
C ALA A 101 18.60 -6.09 -9.00
N ASN A 102 19.85 -5.59 -9.14
CA ASN A 102 20.63 -5.08 -8.02
C ASN A 102 19.95 -3.89 -7.36
N GLN A 103 19.43 -2.92 -8.14
CA GLN A 103 18.69 -1.77 -7.59
C GLN A 103 17.48 -2.20 -6.75
N LYS A 104 16.73 -3.22 -7.21
CA LYS A 104 15.58 -3.75 -6.46
C LYS A 104 15.99 -4.45 -5.17
N LEU A 105 17.07 -5.21 -5.21
CA LEU A 105 17.63 -5.85 -4.01
C LEU A 105 18.07 -4.79 -2.99
N ASP A 106 18.80 -3.77 -3.44
CA ASP A 106 19.25 -2.66 -2.58
C ASP A 106 18.05 -1.93 -1.95
N GLU A 107 16.97 -1.69 -2.73
CA GLU A 107 15.76 -1.04 -2.23
C GLU A 107 15.05 -1.89 -1.17
N VAL A 108 14.93 -3.21 -1.36
CA VAL A 108 14.32 -4.11 -0.38
C VAL A 108 15.15 -4.12 0.92
N LEU A 109 16.47 -4.19 0.83
CA LEU A 109 17.36 -4.12 2.00
C LEU A 109 17.26 -2.77 2.73
N ALA A 110 17.16 -1.66 1.98
CA ALA A 110 16.97 -0.33 2.56
C ALA A 110 15.61 -0.20 3.29
N ILE A 111 14.55 -0.80 2.77
CA ILE A 111 13.23 -0.87 3.41
C ILE A 111 13.30 -1.64 4.75
N GLN A 112 13.96 -2.82 4.76
CA GLN A 112 14.15 -3.61 5.97
C GLN A 112 14.97 -2.86 7.02
N GLN A 113 16.04 -2.19 6.60
CA GLN A 113 16.89 -1.37 7.48
C GLN A 113 16.09 -0.19 8.07
N ALA A 114 15.28 0.49 7.28
CA ALA A 114 14.46 1.60 7.75
C ALA A 114 13.41 1.15 8.78
N ARG A 115 12.79 -0.03 8.59
CA ARG A 115 11.90 -0.64 9.59
C ARG A 115 12.63 -0.91 10.91
N LEU A 116 13.80 -1.54 10.83
CA LEU A 116 14.62 -1.82 12.01
C LEU A 116 15.02 -0.54 12.76
N GLN A 117 15.40 0.52 12.04
CA GLN A 117 15.74 1.81 12.64
C GLN A 117 14.58 2.42 13.41
N ILE A 118 13.35 2.35 12.89
CA ILE A 118 12.15 2.81 13.62
C ILE A 118 11.97 1.99 14.90
N GLN A 119 12.10 0.67 14.84
CA GLN A 119 11.99 -0.17 16.04
C GLN A 119 13.05 0.20 17.07
N GLN A 120 14.32 0.37 16.65
CA GLN A 120 15.43 0.77 17.54
C GLN A 120 15.20 2.14 18.17
N GLU A 121 14.57 3.08 17.46
CA GLU A 121 14.24 4.40 18.00
C GLU A 121 13.08 4.32 19.01
N TYR A 122 12.07 3.49 18.77
CA TYR A 122 10.87 3.48 19.60
C TYR A 122 10.95 2.53 20.80
N VAL A 123 11.73 1.46 20.74
CA VAL A 123 11.92 0.54 21.88
C VAL A 123 12.32 1.27 23.15
N PRO A 124 13.33 2.17 23.17
CA PRO A 124 13.66 2.93 24.37
C PRO A 124 12.54 3.88 24.81
N LYS A 125 11.77 4.48 23.91
CA LYS A 125 10.64 5.34 24.24
C LYS A 125 9.54 4.55 24.97
N PHE A 126 9.20 3.34 24.48
CA PHE A 126 8.26 2.45 25.16
C PHE A 126 8.80 1.98 26.53
N ARG A 127 10.09 1.63 26.61
CA ARG A 127 10.73 1.19 27.87
C ARG A 127 10.78 2.29 28.94
N ALA A 128 10.81 3.56 28.55
CA ALA A 128 10.80 4.66 29.48
C ALA A 128 9.47 4.84 30.23
N VAL A 129 8.36 4.29 29.67
CA VAL A 129 7.00 4.55 30.19
C VAL A 129 6.20 3.28 30.53
N LEU A 130 6.72 2.11 30.17
CA LEU A 130 6.04 0.81 30.36
C LEU A 130 7.00 -0.24 30.92
N PRO A 131 6.49 -1.24 31.69
CA PRO A 131 7.28 -2.38 32.12
C PRO A 131 7.84 -3.15 30.93
N GLY A 132 9.08 -3.67 31.04
CA GLY A 132 9.77 -4.36 29.97
C GLY A 132 8.99 -5.56 29.39
N VAL A 133 8.24 -6.30 30.22
CA VAL A 133 7.38 -7.41 29.76
C VAL A 133 6.27 -6.91 28.85
N VAL A 134 5.65 -5.76 29.17
CA VAL A 134 4.59 -5.13 28.35
C VAL A 134 5.16 -4.68 26.99
N VAL A 135 6.34 -4.04 27.01
CA VAL A 135 7.04 -3.65 25.79
C VAL A 135 7.40 -4.85 24.94
N THR A 136 7.96 -5.91 25.54
CA THR A 136 8.29 -7.15 24.82
C THR A 136 7.05 -7.76 24.19
N ARG A 137 5.92 -7.81 24.91
CA ARG A 137 4.66 -8.31 24.38
C ARG A 137 4.19 -7.51 23.16
N PHE A 138 4.26 -6.19 23.21
CA PHE A 138 3.91 -5.33 22.06
C PHE A 138 4.74 -5.69 20.83
N PHE A 139 6.06 -5.70 20.94
CA PHE A 139 6.92 -6.01 19.79
C PHE A 139 6.79 -7.46 19.31
N GLN A 140 6.38 -8.41 20.17
CA GLN A 140 6.03 -9.76 19.74
C GLN A 140 4.74 -9.78 18.89
N ILE A 141 3.72 -8.99 19.27
CA ILE A 141 2.47 -8.84 18.50
C ILE A 141 2.76 -8.18 17.17
N ASP A 142 3.48 -7.06 17.16
CA ASP A 142 3.91 -6.35 15.94
C ASP A 142 4.66 -7.27 14.98
N ASN A 143 5.64 -8.02 15.51
CA ASN A 143 6.43 -8.96 14.68
C ASN A 143 5.58 -10.10 14.12
N LYS A 144 4.61 -10.65 14.88
CA LYS A 144 3.71 -11.69 14.38
C LYS A 144 2.82 -11.17 13.25
N MET A 145 2.24 -9.98 13.40
CA MET A 145 1.43 -9.35 12.35
C MET A 145 2.25 -9.12 11.08
N HIS A 146 3.46 -8.59 11.24
CA HIS A 146 4.39 -8.38 10.12
C HIS A 146 4.75 -9.69 9.43
N ALA A 147 5.09 -10.74 10.17
CA ALA A 147 5.44 -12.05 9.61
C ALA A 147 4.29 -12.66 8.80
N MET A 148 3.04 -12.51 9.24
CA MET A 148 1.86 -12.96 8.49
C MET A 148 1.70 -12.21 7.17
N VAL A 149 1.88 -10.90 7.17
CA VAL A 149 1.85 -10.07 5.95
C VAL A 149 2.96 -10.49 5.00
N GLN A 150 4.20 -10.65 5.51
CA GLN A 150 5.33 -11.09 4.69
C GLN A 150 5.13 -12.49 4.09
N CYS A 151 4.54 -13.41 4.81
CA CYS A 151 4.19 -14.73 4.31
C CYS A 151 3.21 -14.65 3.12
N ASN A 152 2.18 -13.83 3.22
CA ASN A 152 1.22 -13.62 2.14
C ASN A 152 1.88 -12.97 0.91
N ILE A 153 2.73 -11.97 1.12
CA ILE A 153 3.50 -11.31 0.05
C ILE A 153 4.40 -12.31 -0.66
N ALA A 154 5.14 -13.12 0.10
CA ALA A 154 6.07 -14.11 -0.46
C ALA A 154 5.38 -15.12 -1.40
N GLN A 155 4.11 -15.46 -1.14
CA GLN A 155 3.34 -16.35 -2.00
C GLN A 155 2.92 -15.69 -3.33
N MET A 156 2.80 -14.37 -3.37
CA MET A 156 2.33 -13.62 -4.54
C MET A 156 3.46 -13.10 -5.41
N VAL A 157 4.67 -12.91 -4.85
CA VAL A 157 5.80 -12.32 -5.57
C VAL A 157 6.53 -13.40 -6.37
N PRO A 158 6.59 -13.31 -7.72
CA PRO A 158 7.29 -14.29 -8.54
C PRO A 158 8.80 -14.20 -8.36
N LEU A 159 9.49 -15.31 -8.52
CA LEU A 159 10.95 -15.34 -8.52
C LEU A 159 11.52 -14.68 -9.79
N ALA A 160 12.67 -14.02 -9.67
CA ALA A 160 13.45 -13.56 -10.80
C ALA A 160 13.87 -14.76 -11.66
N ARG A 161 13.78 -14.62 -12.99
CA ARG A 161 14.20 -15.69 -13.92
C ARG A 161 15.70 -15.50 -14.23
N PRO A 162 16.55 -16.48 -13.95
CA PRO A 162 17.94 -16.41 -14.39
C PRO A 162 17.97 -16.44 -15.94
N PRO A 163 18.98 -15.84 -16.57
CA PRO A 163 19.16 -15.97 -18.01
C PRO A 163 19.26 -17.46 -18.37
N SER A 164 18.64 -17.84 -19.48
CA SER A 164 18.78 -19.21 -20.01
C SER A 164 20.28 -19.48 -20.22
N PRO A 165 20.81 -20.65 -19.81
CA PRO A 165 22.18 -21.00 -20.13
C PRO A 165 22.33 -20.92 -21.66
N ALA A 166 23.44 -20.29 -22.10
CA ALA A 166 23.78 -20.25 -23.51
C ALA A 166 23.75 -21.69 -24.05
N PRO A 167 23.19 -21.93 -25.25
CA PRO A 167 23.22 -23.26 -25.84
C PRO A 167 24.67 -23.73 -25.87
N ALA A 168 24.90 -24.93 -25.33
CA ALA A 168 26.22 -25.53 -25.32
C ALA A 168 26.77 -25.48 -26.75
N MET A 169 27.94 -24.82 -26.94
CA MET A 169 28.61 -24.81 -28.23
C MET A 169 28.85 -26.27 -28.59
N ASN A 170 28.16 -26.73 -29.64
CA ASN A 170 28.39 -28.07 -30.18
C ASN A 170 29.81 -28.08 -30.78
N PRO A 171 30.79 -28.80 -30.17
CA PRO A 171 32.15 -28.81 -30.67
C PRO A 171 32.30 -29.43 -32.09
N ASP A 172 31.23 -30.06 -32.59
CA ASP A 172 31.23 -30.79 -33.86
C ASP A 172 30.57 -30.00 -35.03
N ARG A 173 30.40 -28.68 -34.90
CA ARG A 173 29.91 -27.86 -36.01
C ARG A 173 31.10 -27.22 -36.73
N PRO A 174 31.40 -27.64 -37.98
CA PRO A 174 32.47 -27.06 -38.78
C PRO A 174 32.23 -25.58 -39.12
#